data_5e6b98f120c361299ea8f68d719d9170
#
_entry.id   5e6b98f120c361299ea8f68d719d9170
#
_cell.length_a   1.000
_cell.length_b   1.000
_cell.length_c   1.000
_cell.angle_alpha   90.00
_cell.angle_beta   90.00
_cell.angle_gamma   90.00
#
_symmetry.space_group_name_H-M   'P 1'
#
loop_
_entity.id
_entity.type
_entity.pdbx_description
1 polymer ?
#
loop_
_entity_poly.entity_id
_entity_poly.type
_entity_poly.pdbx_seq_one_letter_code
_entity_poly.pdbx_strand_id
1 'polypeptide(L)'
;MAKGFWIVHIKVTDPVTYRRYADVAPAIVKQLGGHYVVDAGRAETAEGDASLDRHVVVEFPSYEAALTAFQSEAYQSIIHLSHSSAECLFTMAEGA
;
A
#
# COMPACT_ATOMS: atom_id res chain seq x y z
N MET A 1 6.96 -17.85 -12.29
CA MET A 1 6.01 -16.82 -12.66
C MET A 1 6.33 -15.54 -11.89
N ALA A 2 6.15 -14.40 -12.54
CA ALA A 2 6.41 -13.13 -11.89
C ALA A 2 5.36 -12.83 -10.82
N LYS A 3 5.79 -12.26 -9.71
CA LYS A 3 4.92 -11.75 -8.66
C LYS A 3 4.33 -10.40 -9.09
N GLY A 4 3.29 -9.97 -8.39
CA GLY A 4 2.77 -8.62 -8.51
C GLY A 4 3.02 -7.85 -7.23
N PHE A 5 3.07 -6.53 -7.33
CA PHE A 5 3.38 -5.70 -6.17
C PHE A 5 2.50 -4.46 -6.13
N TRP A 6 2.13 -4.06 -4.93
CA TRP A 6 1.74 -2.70 -4.63
C TRP A 6 2.98 -1.97 -4.12
N ILE A 7 3.32 -0.87 -4.73
CA ILE A 7 4.44 -0.02 -4.32
C ILE A 7 3.83 1.31 -3.94
N VAL A 8 3.85 1.63 -2.64
CA VAL A 8 3.12 2.77 -2.11
C VAL A 8 4.06 3.70 -1.36
N HIS A 9 4.03 4.98 -1.74
CA HIS A 9 4.74 6.05 -1.04
C HIS A 9 3.71 6.96 -0.43
N ILE A 10 3.87 7.31 0.84
CA ILE A 10 2.82 7.91 1.65
C ILE A 10 3.35 9.09 2.45
N LYS A 11 2.57 10.18 2.50
CA LYS A 11 2.75 11.26 3.44
C LYS A 11 1.48 11.37 4.27
N VAL A 12 1.56 11.02 5.54
CA VAL A 12 0.40 11.09 6.44
C VAL A 12 0.15 12.55 6.82
N THR A 13 -1.08 13.03 6.57
CA THR A 13 -1.50 14.40 6.88
C THR A 13 -2.43 14.46 8.09
N ASP A 14 -3.14 13.36 8.39
CA ASP A 14 -4.00 13.22 9.57
C ASP A 14 -3.68 11.88 10.24
N PRO A 15 -2.78 11.85 11.24
CA PRO A 15 -2.36 10.61 11.88
C PRO A 15 -3.50 9.84 12.56
N VAL A 16 -4.48 10.53 13.11
CA VAL A 16 -5.59 9.87 13.81
C VAL A 16 -6.45 9.06 12.84
N THR A 17 -6.85 9.67 11.73
CA THR A 17 -7.65 8.99 10.71
C THR A 17 -6.83 7.93 9.99
N TYR A 18 -5.56 8.20 9.71
CA TYR A 18 -4.69 7.22 9.05
C TYR A 18 -4.53 5.96 9.91
N ARG A 19 -4.49 6.11 11.24
CA ARG A 19 -4.41 4.99 12.16
C ARG A 19 -5.58 4.02 11.97
N ARG A 20 -6.77 4.54 11.70
CA ARG A 20 -7.95 3.70 11.43
C ARG A 20 -7.76 2.85 10.18
N TYR A 21 -7.16 3.42 9.13
CA TYR A 21 -6.80 2.67 7.93
C TYR A 21 -5.74 1.61 8.25
N ALA A 22 -4.68 1.99 8.94
CA ALA A 22 -3.57 1.11 9.28
C ALA A 22 -4.00 -0.06 10.18
N ASP A 23 -5.05 0.11 10.98
CA ASP A 23 -5.56 -0.94 11.86
C ASP A 23 -6.36 -2.00 11.10
N VAL A 24 -7.01 -1.66 9.99
CA VAL A 24 -7.90 -2.60 9.26
C VAL A 24 -7.29 -3.13 7.97
N ALA A 25 -6.42 -2.37 7.32
CA ALA A 25 -5.88 -2.75 6.00
C ALA A 25 -5.08 -4.06 6.00
N PRO A 26 -4.22 -4.34 7.01
CA PRO A 26 -3.40 -5.56 6.96
C PRO A 26 -4.21 -6.85 6.88
N ALA A 27 -5.30 -6.96 7.64
CA ALA A 27 -6.15 -8.15 7.62
C ALA A 27 -6.83 -8.33 6.26
N ILE A 28 -7.31 -7.24 5.67
CA ILE A 28 -7.95 -7.25 4.35
C ILE A 28 -6.95 -7.65 3.28
N VAL A 29 -5.76 -7.05 3.29
CA VAL A 29 -4.69 -7.36 2.32
C VAL A 29 -4.31 -8.83 2.40
N LYS A 30 -4.18 -9.36 3.61
CA LYS A 30 -3.85 -10.78 3.80
C LYS A 30 -4.93 -11.69 3.22
N GLN A 31 -6.21 -11.38 3.43
CA GLN A 31 -7.31 -12.14 2.86
C GLN A 31 -7.31 -12.12 1.33
N LEU A 32 -6.80 -11.04 0.74
CA LEU A 32 -6.71 -10.89 -0.72
C LEU A 32 -5.46 -11.55 -1.31
N GLY A 33 -4.65 -12.22 -0.49
CA GLY A 33 -3.46 -12.91 -0.94
C GLY A 33 -2.20 -12.07 -0.90
N GLY A 34 -2.26 -10.89 -0.29
CA GLY A 34 -1.12 -9.98 -0.18
C GLY A 34 -0.23 -10.31 1.01
N HIS A 35 1.05 -9.99 0.86
CA HIS A 35 2.06 -10.18 1.88
C HIS A 35 2.92 -8.92 1.94
N TYR A 36 2.98 -8.28 3.10
CA TYR A 36 3.82 -7.08 3.29
C TYR A 36 5.29 -7.48 3.28
N VAL A 37 6.06 -6.92 2.35
CA VAL A 37 7.51 -7.13 2.28
C VAL A 37 8.28 -5.89 2.73
N VAL A 38 7.67 -4.70 2.62
CA VAL A 38 8.13 -3.47 3.26
C VAL A 38 6.91 -2.85 3.94
N ASP A 39 7.02 -2.55 5.22
CA ASP A 39 5.89 -2.02 5.99
C ASP A 39 6.35 -0.86 6.86
N ALA A 40 6.65 0.26 6.22
CA ALA A 40 6.98 1.53 6.88
C ALA A 40 8.15 1.44 7.87
N GLY A 41 9.10 0.57 7.59
CA GLY A 41 10.34 0.48 8.36
C GLY A 41 11.30 1.62 8.01
N ARG A 42 12.53 1.51 8.50
CA ARG A 42 13.57 2.50 8.20
C ARG A 42 13.73 2.63 6.69
N ALA A 43 13.79 3.87 6.22
CA ALA A 43 13.98 4.16 4.81
C ALA A 43 14.75 5.46 4.66
N GLU A 44 15.50 5.57 3.56
CA GLU A 44 16.25 6.76 3.24
C GLU A 44 16.08 7.04 1.75
N THR A 45 15.62 8.24 1.41
CA THR A 45 15.50 8.65 0.02
C THR A 45 16.85 9.17 -0.44
N ALA A 46 17.54 8.39 -1.27
CA ALA A 46 18.88 8.74 -1.75
C ALA A 46 18.84 9.84 -2.81
N GLU A 47 17.80 9.87 -3.62
CA GLU A 47 17.61 10.86 -4.67
C GLU A 47 16.13 11.18 -4.83
N GLY A 48 15.83 12.40 -5.22
CA GLY A 48 14.47 12.83 -5.53
C GLY A 48 13.73 13.43 -4.34
N ASP A 49 12.43 13.58 -4.50
CA ASP A 49 11.56 14.20 -3.49
C ASP A 49 11.31 13.22 -2.34
N ALA A 50 11.70 13.62 -1.13
CA ALA A 50 11.54 12.82 0.08
C ALA A 50 10.25 13.14 0.86
N SER A 51 9.33 13.92 0.30
CA SER A 51 8.10 14.33 1.01
C SER A 51 7.16 13.17 1.30
N LEU A 52 7.14 12.15 0.43
CA LEU A 52 6.38 10.92 0.66
C LEU A 52 7.31 9.93 1.38
N ASP A 53 7.40 10.04 2.68
CA ASP A 53 8.48 9.44 3.47
C ASP A 53 8.14 8.10 4.11
N ARG A 54 6.91 7.62 3.94
CA ARG A 54 6.47 6.31 4.42
C ARG A 54 6.32 5.37 3.23
N HIS A 55 6.94 4.20 3.29
CA HIS A 55 7.00 3.27 2.16
C HIS A 55 6.42 1.93 2.54
N VAL A 56 5.51 1.43 1.69
CA VAL A 56 4.88 0.13 1.87
C VAL A 56 4.97 -0.63 0.55
N VAL A 57 5.39 -1.88 0.61
CA VAL A 57 5.40 -2.78 -0.55
C VAL A 57 4.68 -4.05 -0.16
N VAL A 58 3.68 -4.43 -0.97
CA VAL A 58 2.90 -5.65 -0.76
C VAL A 58 3.11 -6.56 -1.97
N GLU A 59 3.44 -7.82 -1.70
CA GLU A 59 3.63 -8.85 -2.72
C GLU A 59 2.34 -9.65 -2.89
N PHE A 60 1.98 -9.91 -4.13
CA PHE A 60 0.87 -10.79 -4.51
C PHE A 60 1.39 -11.90 -5.43
N PRO A 61 0.65 -13.02 -5.58
CA PRO A 61 1.09 -14.12 -6.43
C PRO A 61 1.34 -13.75 -7.89
N SER A 62 0.64 -12.71 -8.40
CA SER A 62 0.79 -12.25 -9.78
C SER A 62 0.41 -10.78 -9.89
N TYR A 63 0.73 -10.20 -11.04
CA TYR A 63 0.32 -8.83 -11.35
C TYR A 63 -1.21 -8.71 -11.36
N GLU A 64 -1.89 -9.68 -11.98
CA GLU A 64 -3.35 -9.70 -12.04
C GLU A 64 -3.97 -9.78 -10.65
N ALA A 65 -3.36 -10.54 -9.74
CA ALA A 65 -3.81 -10.64 -8.34
C ALA A 65 -3.68 -9.28 -7.63
N ALA A 66 -2.59 -8.55 -7.89
CA ALA A 66 -2.39 -7.22 -7.31
C ALA A 66 -3.45 -6.23 -7.81
N LEU A 67 -3.78 -6.26 -9.12
CA LEU A 67 -4.83 -5.43 -9.69
C LEU A 67 -6.20 -5.77 -9.12
N THR A 68 -6.52 -7.06 -9.06
CA THR A 68 -7.81 -7.54 -8.55
C THR A 68 -7.99 -7.17 -7.08
N ALA A 69 -6.93 -7.31 -6.29
CA ALA A 69 -6.97 -6.95 -4.86
C ALA A 69 -7.27 -5.46 -4.68
N PHE A 70 -6.64 -4.59 -5.45
CA PHE A 70 -6.90 -3.15 -5.37
C PHE A 70 -8.35 -2.82 -5.73
N GLN A 71 -8.88 -3.46 -6.75
CA GLN A 71 -10.24 -3.22 -7.25
C GLN A 71 -11.31 -3.92 -6.42
N SER A 72 -10.93 -4.76 -5.46
CA SER A 72 -11.88 -5.53 -4.65
C SER A 72 -12.77 -4.61 -3.82
N GLU A 73 -14.00 -5.06 -3.59
CA GLU A 73 -14.93 -4.34 -2.71
C GLU A 73 -14.36 -4.21 -1.29
N ALA A 74 -13.71 -5.25 -0.80
CA ALA A 74 -13.13 -5.25 0.54
C ALA A 74 -12.10 -4.13 0.70
N TYR A 75 -11.18 -3.96 -0.26
CA TYR A 75 -10.18 -2.90 -0.16
C TYR A 75 -10.80 -1.53 -0.44
N GLN A 76 -11.64 -1.42 -1.47
CA GLN A 76 -12.27 -0.14 -1.82
C GLN A 76 -13.15 0.39 -0.70
N SER A 77 -13.72 -0.46 0.13
CA SER A 77 -14.55 -0.03 1.25
C SER A 77 -13.77 0.76 2.32
N ILE A 78 -12.46 0.60 2.40
CA ILE A 78 -11.61 1.29 3.38
C ILE A 78 -10.70 2.35 2.78
N ILE A 79 -10.63 2.46 1.45
CA ILE A 79 -9.66 3.35 0.80
C ILE A 79 -9.90 4.83 1.13
N HIS A 80 -11.13 5.21 1.46
CA HIS A 80 -11.47 6.57 1.84
C HIS A 80 -10.72 7.01 3.11
N LEU A 81 -10.42 6.08 4.01
CA LEU A 81 -9.64 6.38 5.22
C LEU A 81 -8.22 6.81 4.86
N SER A 82 -7.63 6.17 3.82
CA SER A 82 -6.32 6.56 3.31
C SER A 82 -6.39 7.90 2.57
N HIS A 83 -7.35 8.06 1.66
CA HIS A 83 -7.47 9.27 0.84
C HIS A 83 -7.71 10.53 1.66
N SER A 84 -8.46 10.43 2.77
CA SER A 84 -8.77 11.58 3.62
C SER A 84 -7.66 11.93 4.61
N SER A 85 -6.66 11.04 4.77
CA SER A 85 -5.65 11.18 5.84
C SER A 85 -4.21 11.21 5.34
N ALA A 86 -3.99 11.03 4.04
CA ALA A 86 -2.64 10.93 3.48
C ALA A 86 -2.60 11.31 2.01
N GLU A 87 -1.42 11.75 1.57
CA GLU A 87 -1.08 11.86 0.17
C GLU A 87 -0.32 10.60 -0.21
N CYS A 88 -0.74 9.91 -1.27
CA CYS A 88 -0.15 8.64 -1.67
C CYS A 88 0.20 8.62 -3.15
N LEU A 89 1.33 7.99 -3.46
CA LEU A 89 1.64 7.52 -4.80
C LEU A 89 1.53 6.00 -4.74
N PHE A 90 0.54 5.45 -5.43
CA PHE A 90 0.21 4.03 -5.37
C PHE A 90 0.39 3.44 -6.76
N THR A 91 1.36 2.54 -6.90
CA THR A 91 1.68 1.91 -8.18
C THR A 91 1.56 0.41 -8.04
N MET A 92 0.95 -0.22 -9.03
CA MET A 92 0.95 -1.69 -9.13
C MET A 92 1.91 -2.07 -10.23
N ALA A 93 2.83 -2.99 -9.93
CA ALA A 93 3.89 -3.36 -10.85
C ALA A 93 4.09 -4.87 -10.88
N GLU A 94 4.52 -5.36 -12.04
CA GLU A 94 4.89 -6.77 -12.18
C GLU A 94 6.35 -6.94 -11.78
N GLY A 95 6.63 -8.01 -11.04
CA GLY A 95 7.98 -8.35 -10.64
C GLY A 95 8.82 -8.91 -11.78
N ALA A 96 10.12 -8.97 -11.53
CA ALA A 96 11.08 -9.50 -12.49
C ALA A 96 10.93 -11.02 -12.70
#